data_da44b33438af1d234a445be17ec42cc7
#
_entry.id   da44b33438af1d234a445be17ec42cc7
#
_cell.length_a   1.000
_cell.length_b   1.000
_cell.length_c   1.000
_cell.angle_alpha   90.00
_cell.angle_beta   90.00
_cell.angle_gamma   90.00
#
_symmetry.space_group_name_H-M   'P 1'
#
loop_
_entity.id
_entity.type
_entity.pdbx_description
1 polymer ?
#
loop_
_entity_poly.entity_id
_entity_poly.type
_entity_poly.pdbx_seq_one_letter_code
_entity_poly.pdbx_strand_id
1 'polypeptide(L)'
;MEVTYRMQNGYQVPNLLMPQAPEVHLGKYAELRRAYLKKHRRVLYTNLKTSGKLTEHLAEIEQSAQRMVEQAVAQMARAEGVTEELKATDPLRWTGLMNNLRHSAEELVLSDLIYS
;
A
#
# COMPACT_ATOMS: atom_id res chain seq x y z
N MET A 1 -23.72 20.04 4.87
CA MET A 1 -23.35 19.77 4.86
C MET A 1 -22.89 19.45 4.57
N GLU A 2 -23.19 19.15 4.64
CA GLU A 2 -22.80 18.88 4.46
C GLU A 2 -22.62 18.27 4.08
N VAL A 3 -23.19 18.26 3.83
CA VAL A 3 -22.98 17.61 3.63
C VAL A 3 -22.45 17.41 2.95
N THR A 4 -22.70 17.25 2.82
CA THR A 4 -22.17 17.12 2.43
C THR A 4 -21.80 17.19 1.63
N TYR A 5 -21.82 17.42 1.11
CA TYR A 5 -21.52 17.43 0.52
C TYR A 5 -20.88 17.41 -0.30
N ARG A 6 -20.92 17.51 -0.75
CA ARG A 6 -20.41 17.22 -1.40
C ARG A 6 -20.46 17.56 -2.38
N MET A 7 -20.85 17.68 -2.84
CA MET A 7 -20.90 17.67 -3.41
C MET A 7 -20.77 17.37 -4.46
N GLN A 8 -21.35 17.42 -5.05
CA GLN A 8 -21.33 16.94 -5.62
C GLN A 8 -21.41 17.14 -6.54
N ASN A 9 -21.99 17.46 -7.03
CA ASN A 9 -22.11 17.51 -7.42
C ASN A 9 -22.57 17.88 -7.36
N GLY A 10 -22.96 18.37 -7.26
CA GLY A 10 -23.26 18.44 -6.57
C GLY A 10 -23.65 18.24 -6.26
N TYR A 11 -24.00 18.10 -5.99
CA TYR A 11 -24.33 17.65 -5.13
C TYR A 11 -24.19 17.36 -4.51
N GLN A 12 -24.64 17.24 -4.02
CA GLN A 12 -24.53 16.74 -3.03
C GLN A 12 -24.62 16.08 -2.83
N VAL A 13 -25.10 15.91 -2.79
CA VAL A 13 -25.17 14.95 -2.21
C VAL A 13 -25.00 14.58 -1.74
N PRO A 14 -25.53 14.54 -1.35
CA PRO A 14 -25.26 14.00 -0.45
C PRO A 14 -24.80 13.37 -0.22
N ASN A 15 -24.93 13.20 0.24
CA ASN A 15 -24.47 12.47 0.75
C ASN A 15 -24.74 11.96 1.06
N LEU A 16 -25.56 11.89 0.97
CA LEU A 16 -25.84 11.19 1.44
C LEU A 16 -26.02 10.30 1.41
N LEU A 17 -26.45 10.29 1.22
CA LEU A 17 -26.56 9.38 1.26
C LEU A 17 -26.32 8.22 1.11
N MET A 18 -26.31 8.02 0.48
CA MET A 18 -26.09 6.94 0.43
C MET A 18 -25.07 6.50 0.76
N PRO A 19 -25.15 5.85 1.21
CA PRO A 19 -24.10 5.43 1.93
C PRO A 19 -23.37 4.43 1.24
N GLN A 20 -22.57 4.85 0.45
CA GLN A 20 -21.52 4.09 0.11
C GLN A 20 -20.53 4.29 1.15
N ALA A 21 -20.01 3.22 1.70
CA ALA A 21 -18.86 3.27 2.55
C ALA A 21 -17.83 4.07 1.80
N PRO A 22 -17.29 5.13 2.37
CA PRO A 22 -16.27 5.89 1.70
C PRO A 22 -15.12 4.97 1.35
N GLU A 23 -14.51 5.19 0.21
CA GLU A 23 -13.32 4.43 -0.13
C GLU A 23 -12.26 4.71 0.92
N VAL A 24 -11.88 3.66 1.62
CA VAL A 24 -10.83 3.77 2.62
C VAL A 24 -9.49 3.65 1.92
N HIS A 25 -8.65 4.66 2.11
CA HIS A 25 -7.28 4.59 1.59
C HIS A 25 -6.45 3.83 2.59
N LEU A 26 -6.11 2.61 2.25
CA LEU A 26 -5.37 1.72 3.14
C LEU A 26 -3.87 1.83 2.98
N GLY A 27 -3.40 2.51 1.92
CA GLY A 27 -2.00 2.69 1.67
C GLY A 27 -1.60 2.35 0.25
N LYS A 28 -0.33 2.55 -0.06
CA LYS A 28 0.20 2.38 -1.41
C LYS A 28 0.05 0.94 -1.90
N TYR A 29 0.39 -0.03 -1.08
CA TYR A 29 0.36 -1.43 -1.49
C TYR A 29 -1.06 -1.93 -1.69
N ALA A 30 -1.97 -1.49 -0.84
CA ALA A 30 -3.37 -1.86 -0.98
C ALA A 30 -3.95 -1.33 -2.30
N GLU A 31 -3.61 -0.08 -2.65
CA GLU A 31 -4.10 0.50 -3.89
C GLU A 31 -3.54 -0.21 -5.12
N LEU A 32 -2.26 -0.57 -5.08
CA LEU A 32 -1.65 -1.32 -6.17
C LEU A 32 -2.29 -2.70 -6.31
N ARG A 33 -2.57 -3.37 -5.21
CA ARG A 33 -3.24 -4.68 -5.24
C ARG A 33 -4.65 -4.54 -5.80
N ARG A 34 -5.38 -3.51 -5.39
CA ARG A 34 -6.73 -3.29 -5.91
C ARG A 34 -6.71 -3.12 -7.42
N ALA A 35 -5.80 -2.29 -7.94
CA ALA A 35 -5.68 -2.06 -9.36
C ALA A 35 -5.33 -3.34 -10.11
N TYR A 36 -4.42 -4.12 -9.55
CA TYR A 36 -4.02 -5.38 -10.15
C TYR A 36 -5.19 -6.36 -10.22
N LEU A 37 -5.95 -6.49 -9.13
CA LEU A 37 -7.09 -7.41 -9.09
C LEU A 37 -8.14 -7.00 -10.12
N LYS A 38 -8.43 -5.71 -10.23
CA LYS A 38 -9.40 -5.22 -11.20
C LYS A 38 -8.99 -5.56 -12.63
N LYS A 39 -7.71 -5.49 -12.93
CA LYS A 39 -7.21 -5.64 -14.28
C LYS A 39 -6.92 -7.09 -14.64
N HIS A 40 -6.37 -7.85 -13.72
CA HIS A 40 -5.85 -9.19 -14.02
C HIS A 40 -6.56 -10.32 -13.28
N ARG A 41 -7.33 -10.01 -12.25
CA ARG A 41 -8.04 -11.03 -11.47
C ARG A 41 -9.47 -10.58 -11.21
N ARG A 42 -10.21 -10.34 -12.28
CA ARG A 42 -11.54 -9.73 -12.18
C ARG A 42 -12.53 -10.60 -11.42
N VAL A 43 -12.45 -11.92 -11.59
CA VAL A 43 -13.35 -12.81 -10.87
C VAL A 43 -13.11 -12.75 -9.38
N LEU A 44 -11.85 -12.80 -8.97
CA LEU A 44 -11.50 -12.67 -7.56
C LEU A 44 -11.90 -11.31 -7.01
N TYR A 45 -11.64 -10.25 -7.76
CA TYR A 45 -12.03 -8.90 -7.35
C TYR A 45 -13.53 -8.82 -7.11
N THR A 46 -14.32 -9.31 -8.06
CA THR A 46 -15.77 -9.28 -7.96
C THR A 46 -16.26 -10.08 -6.77
N ASN A 47 -15.69 -11.26 -6.55
CA ASN A 47 -16.07 -12.11 -5.42
C ASN A 47 -15.78 -11.43 -4.09
N LEU A 48 -14.60 -10.82 -3.96
CA LEU A 48 -14.23 -10.12 -2.73
C LEU A 48 -15.14 -8.92 -2.49
N LYS A 49 -15.44 -8.18 -3.54
CA LYS A 49 -16.30 -7.01 -3.43
C LYS A 49 -17.73 -7.42 -3.05
N THR A 50 -18.25 -8.44 -3.71
CA THR A 50 -19.61 -8.91 -3.47
C THR A 50 -19.78 -9.49 -2.06
N SER A 51 -18.78 -10.22 -1.57
CA SER A 51 -18.84 -10.82 -0.24
C SER A 51 -18.54 -9.82 0.86
N GLY A 52 -18.15 -8.59 0.52
CA GLY A 52 -17.81 -7.55 1.48
C GLY A 52 -16.46 -7.71 2.13
N LYS A 53 -15.58 -8.53 1.55
CA LYS A 53 -14.27 -8.80 2.14
C LYS A 53 -13.12 -8.13 1.44
N LEU A 54 -13.41 -7.26 0.46
CA LEU A 54 -12.34 -6.62 -0.29
C LEU A 54 -11.47 -5.70 0.58
N THR A 55 -12.11 -4.87 1.41
CA THR A 55 -11.37 -3.96 2.29
C THR A 55 -10.48 -4.73 3.25
N GLU A 56 -11.00 -5.82 3.83
CA GLU A 56 -10.25 -6.67 4.75
C GLU A 56 -9.04 -7.28 4.05
N HIS A 57 -9.25 -7.80 2.85
CA HIS A 57 -8.17 -8.38 2.06
C HIS A 57 -7.08 -7.35 1.77
N LEU A 58 -7.48 -6.14 1.36
CA LEU A 58 -6.53 -5.09 1.03
C LEU A 58 -5.78 -4.60 2.25
N ALA A 59 -6.46 -4.54 3.42
CA ALA A 59 -5.78 -4.17 4.66
C ALA A 59 -4.73 -5.20 5.05
N GLU A 60 -5.03 -6.48 4.90
CA GLU A 60 -4.07 -7.54 5.17
C GLU A 60 -2.86 -7.46 4.23
N ILE A 61 -3.13 -7.19 2.95
CA ILE A 61 -2.06 -7.05 1.96
C ILE A 61 -1.16 -5.88 2.32
N GLU A 62 -1.75 -4.75 2.73
CA GLU A 62 -0.98 -3.57 3.11
C GLU A 62 -0.05 -3.89 4.28
N GLN A 63 -0.58 -4.51 5.34
CA GLN A 63 0.22 -4.84 6.51
C GLN A 63 1.31 -5.84 6.19
N SER A 64 0.98 -6.86 5.42
CA SER A 64 1.97 -7.87 5.02
C SER A 64 3.08 -7.26 4.18
N ALA A 65 2.70 -6.38 3.23
CA ALA A 65 3.69 -5.74 2.37
C ALA A 65 4.64 -4.87 3.18
N GLN A 66 4.11 -4.09 4.14
CA GLN A 66 4.95 -3.25 4.97
C GLN A 66 5.93 -4.08 5.78
N ARG A 67 5.46 -5.17 6.38
CA ARG A 67 6.35 -6.05 7.15
C ARG A 67 7.43 -6.66 6.27
N MET A 68 7.05 -7.13 5.08
CA MET A 68 8.00 -7.76 4.18
C MET A 68 9.06 -6.77 3.71
N VAL A 69 8.66 -5.53 3.41
CA VAL A 69 9.61 -4.50 3.00
C VAL A 69 10.59 -4.22 4.13
N GLU A 70 10.10 -4.04 5.36
CA GLU A 70 10.97 -3.73 6.48
C GLU A 70 11.94 -4.87 6.77
N GLN A 71 11.48 -6.10 6.70
CA GLN A 71 12.35 -7.25 6.89
C GLN A 71 13.41 -7.34 5.80
N ALA A 72 13.00 -7.11 4.55
CA ALA A 72 13.94 -7.16 3.44
C ALA A 72 14.99 -6.06 3.54
N VAL A 73 14.57 -4.84 3.90
CA VAL A 73 15.49 -3.74 4.08
C VAL A 73 16.50 -4.06 5.18
N ALA A 74 16.02 -4.59 6.30
CA ALA A 74 16.91 -4.94 7.42
C ALA A 74 17.93 -5.99 7.02
N GLN A 75 17.50 -7.02 6.28
CA GLN A 75 18.40 -8.08 5.83
C GLN A 75 19.44 -7.56 4.85
N MET A 76 18.99 -6.74 3.88
CA MET A 76 19.89 -6.17 2.89
C MET A 76 20.89 -5.21 3.54
N ALA A 77 20.44 -4.42 4.52
CA ALA A 77 21.31 -3.48 5.21
C ALA A 77 22.41 -4.23 5.95
N ARG A 78 22.05 -5.33 6.61
CA ARG A 78 23.06 -6.16 7.30
C ARG A 78 24.05 -6.75 6.32
N ALA A 79 23.56 -7.26 5.22
CA ALA A 79 24.42 -7.90 4.22
C ALA A 79 25.39 -6.92 3.58
N GLU A 80 24.98 -5.65 3.43
CA GLU A 80 25.82 -4.65 2.78
C GLU A 80 26.55 -3.73 3.75
N GLY A 81 26.41 -4.00 5.05
CA GLY A 81 27.15 -3.21 6.06
C GLY A 81 26.61 -1.80 6.25
N VAL A 82 25.35 -1.56 5.92
CA VAL A 82 24.74 -0.26 6.15
C VAL A 82 24.27 -0.23 7.61
N THR A 83 25.00 0.50 8.46
CA THR A 83 24.81 0.46 9.90
C THR A 83 24.47 1.81 10.48
N GLU A 84 24.09 1.82 11.76
CA GLU A 84 23.86 3.06 12.50
C GLU A 84 25.14 3.87 12.60
N GLU A 85 26.30 3.19 12.63
CA GLU A 85 27.57 3.87 12.63
C GLU A 85 27.77 4.68 11.36
N LEU A 86 27.43 4.11 10.22
CA LEU A 86 27.50 4.83 8.95
C LEU A 86 26.56 6.02 8.94
N LYS A 87 25.37 5.87 9.51
CA LYS A 87 24.42 6.95 9.64
C LYS A 87 24.99 8.12 10.42
N ALA A 88 25.73 7.83 11.49
CA ALA A 88 26.35 8.85 12.33
C ALA A 88 27.52 9.54 11.64
N THR A 89 28.34 8.78 10.89
CA THR A 89 29.56 9.32 10.30
C THR A 89 29.36 9.92 8.92
N ASP A 90 28.42 9.38 8.14
CA ASP A 90 28.17 9.87 6.78
C ASP A 90 26.69 9.76 6.47
N PRO A 91 25.87 10.71 6.99
CA PRO A 91 24.42 10.61 6.86
C PRO A 91 23.91 10.67 5.41
N LEU A 92 24.60 11.40 4.55
CA LEU A 92 24.17 11.47 3.14
C LEU A 92 24.35 10.14 2.44
N ARG A 93 25.48 9.50 2.67
CA ARG A 93 25.75 8.19 2.08
C ARG A 93 24.77 7.16 2.63
N TRP A 94 24.53 7.21 3.94
CA TRP A 94 23.57 6.30 4.58
C TRP A 94 22.19 6.44 3.96
N THR A 95 21.73 7.68 3.79
CA THR A 95 20.41 7.95 3.21
C THR A 95 20.31 7.40 1.78
N GLY A 96 21.33 7.62 0.97
CA GLY A 96 21.33 7.11 -0.40
C GLY A 96 21.28 5.60 -0.46
N LEU A 97 22.09 4.94 0.38
CA LEU A 97 22.10 3.48 0.43
C LEU A 97 20.76 2.92 0.92
N MET A 98 20.20 3.53 1.97
CA MET A 98 18.92 3.07 2.48
C MET A 98 17.79 3.26 1.48
N ASN A 99 17.81 4.35 0.73
CA ASN A 99 16.80 4.56 -0.32
C ASN A 99 16.91 3.50 -1.41
N ASN A 100 18.13 3.13 -1.81
CA ASN A 100 18.32 2.07 -2.79
C ASN A 100 17.85 0.72 -2.29
N LEU A 101 18.16 0.41 -1.02
CA LEU A 101 17.72 -0.85 -0.42
C LEU A 101 16.20 -0.91 -0.32
N ARG A 102 15.58 0.18 0.10
CA ARG A 102 14.13 0.24 0.21
C ARG A 102 13.47 0.05 -1.16
N HIS A 103 14.01 0.68 -2.18
CA HIS A 103 13.48 0.53 -3.52
C HIS A 103 13.56 -0.91 -4.00
N SER A 104 14.70 -1.56 -3.79
CA SER A 104 14.86 -2.98 -4.16
C SER A 104 13.90 -3.87 -3.38
N ALA A 105 13.74 -3.61 -2.09
CA ALA A 105 12.83 -4.39 -1.25
C ALA A 105 11.39 -4.22 -1.72
N GLU A 106 11.00 -3.00 -2.08
CA GLU A 106 9.66 -2.75 -2.57
C GLU A 106 9.39 -3.51 -3.87
N GLU A 107 10.37 -3.55 -4.77
CA GLU A 107 10.21 -4.30 -6.02
C GLU A 107 9.99 -5.79 -5.76
N LEU A 108 10.73 -6.35 -4.83
CA LEU A 108 10.55 -7.75 -4.46
C LEU A 108 9.15 -8.02 -3.92
N VAL A 109 8.68 -7.14 -3.03
CA VAL A 109 7.36 -7.30 -2.43
C VAL A 109 6.26 -7.13 -3.48
N LEU A 110 6.40 -6.18 -4.38
CA LEU A 110 5.43 -5.99 -5.45
C LEU A 110 5.32 -7.26 -6.30
N SER A 111 6.46 -7.84 -6.65
CA SER A 111 6.47 -9.05 -7.47
C SER A 111 5.87 -10.25 -6.74
N ASP A 112 6.23 -10.43 -5.47
CA ASP A 112 5.86 -11.64 -4.73
C ASP A 112 4.45 -11.59 -4.15
N LEU A 113 3.99 -10.44 -3.73
CA LEU A 113 2.74 -10.32 -3.00
C LEU A 113 1.65 -9.56 -3.76
N ILE A 114 2.01 -8.45 -4.38
CA ILE A 114 1.01 -7.55 -4.95
C ILE A 114 0.53 -8.03 -6.32
N TYR A 115 1.44 -8.55 -7.13
CA TYR A 115 1.14 -8.95 -8.50
C TYR A 115 1.07 -10.47 -8.68
N SER A 116 0.72 -11.17 -7.64
CA SER A 116 0.61 -12.63 -7.72
C SER A 116 -0.82 -13.14 -7.96
#